data_26ed9f817e71366fffc2d8636ce7deeb
#
_entry.id   26ed9f817e71366fffc2d8636ce7deeb
#
_cell.length_a   1.000
_cell.length_b   1.000
_cell.length_c   1.000
_cell.angle_alpha   90.00
_cell.angle_beta   90.00
_cell.angle_gamma   90.00
#
_symmetry.space_group_name_H-M   'P 1'
#
loop_
_entity.id
_entity.type
_entity.pdbx_description
1 polymer ?
#
loop_
_entity_poly.entity_id
_entity_poly.type
_entity_poly.pdbx_seq_one_letter_code
_entity_poly.pdbx_strand_id
1 'polypeptide(L)'
;MTGGDCDADVYVDTVSHKPISIFSKKKIETRIGGASKTISFKDPKLFAFVEEVCDALQLNGPCDMDFFIKDGEYYISEINPRFGGAYLHAYGAGVDFVKLIMNNIEGKANTPSIGSYEENILMMMYDAVVIKKKSELLSGDFSIL
;
A
#
# COMPACT_ATOMS: atom_id res chain seq x y z
N MET A 1 6.06 7.82 -19.39
CA MET A 1 5.46 8.16 -18.08
C MET A 1 5.43 6.88 -17.27
N THR A 2 6.18 6.79 -16.21
CA THR A 2 6.23 5.62 -15.35
C THR A 2 5.51 5.95 -14.05
N GLY A 3 4.39 5.28 -13.79
CA GLY A 3 3.61 5.41 -12.58
C GLY A 3 2.32 6.22 -12.76
N GLY A 4 1.24 5.80 -12.09
CA GLY A 4 -0.03 6.51 -12.06
C GLY A 4 0.01 7.77 -11.19
N ASP A 5 -1.04 8.54 -11.21
CA ASP A 5 -1.20 9.77 -10.40
C ASP A 5 -1.43 9.47 -8.91
N CYS A 6 -2.03 8.31 -8.64
CA CYS A 6 -2.26 7.78 -7.29
C CYS A 6 -2.15 6.26 -7.29
N ASP A 7 -2.07 5.71 -6.10
CA ASP A 7 -2.11 4.28 -5.87
C ASP A 7 -3.00 3.92 -4.68
N ALA A 8 -3.38 2.65 -4.58
CA ALA A 8 -4.09 2.09 -3.45
C ALA A 8 -3.41 0.80 -2.99
N ASP A 9 -3.09 0.74 -1.69
CA ASP A 9 -2.80 -0.53 -1.03
C ASP A 9 -4.14 -1.17 -0.65
N VAL A 10 -4.36 -2.39 -1.09
CA VAL A 10 -5.62 -3.13 -0.94
C VAL A 10 -5.35 -4.45 -0.22
N TYR A 11 -6.21 -4.81 0.71
CA TYR A 11 -6.23 -6.16 1.28
C TYR A 11 -7.57 -6.83 1.01
N VAL A 12 -7.51 -7.92 0.26
CA VAL A 12 -8.66 -8.81 0.03
C VAL A 12 -8.54 -9.99 0.99
N ASP A 13 -9.54 -10.15 1.84
CA ASP A 13 -9.60 -11.18 2.86
C ASP A 13 -9.65 -12.58 2.22
N THR A 14 -8.73 -13.47 2.61
CA THR A 14 -8.61 -14.79 2.00
C THR A 14 -9.63 -15.80 2.54
N VAL A 15 -10.41 -15.44 3.55
CA VAL A 15 -11.49 -16.26 4.12
C VAL A 15 -12.84 -15.86 3.55
N SER A 16 -13.14 -14.56 3.53
CA SER A 16 -14.42 -14.03 3.01
C SER A 16 -14.37 -13.70 1.52
N HIS A 17 -13.18 -13.62 0.91
CA HIS A 17 -12.93 -13.20 -0.48
C HIS A 17 -13.47 -11.80 -0.81
N LYS A 18 -13.45 -10.89 0.17
CA LYS A 18 -13.92 -9.51 0.01
C LYS A 18 -12.80 -8.51 0.29
N PRO A 19 -12.78 -7.37 -0.42
CA PRO A 19 -11.93 -6.24 -0.04
C PRO A 19 -12.28 -5.78 1.38
N ILE A 20 -11.29 -5.79 2.26
CA ILE A 20 -11.48 -5.45 3.67
C ILE A 20 -10.88 -4.09 4.00
N SER A 21 -9.79 -3.75 3.35
CA SER A 21 -9.09 -2.51 3.58
C SER A 21 -8.58 -1.94 2.27
N ILE A 22 -8.78 -0.65 2.06
CA ILE A 22 -8.27 0.12 0.92
C ILE A 22 -7.67 1.39 1.49
N PHE A 23 -6.37 1.59 1.26
CA PHE A 23 -5.64 2.80 1.62
C PHE A 23 -5.19 3.50 0.35
N SER A 24 -5.70 4.68 0.07
CA SER A 24 -5.37 5.45 -1.13
C SER A 24 -4.43 6.61 -0.85
N LYS A 25 -3.49 6.84 -1.75
CA LYS A 25 -2.48 7.91 -1.65
C LYS A 25 -2.15 8.50 -3.02
N LYS A 26 -1.98 9.83 -3.05
CA LYS A 26 -1.48 10.55 -4.22
C LYS A 26 0.04 10.54 -4.22
N LYS A 27 0.64 10.40 -5.38
CA LYS A 27 2.09 10.47 -5.58
C LYS A 27 2.52 11.93 -5.72
N ILE A 28 3.31 12.43 -4.77
CA ILE A 28 3.89 13.78 -4.81
C ILE A 28 5.22 13.74 -5.55
N GLU A 29 6.02 12.70 -5.29
CA GLU A 29 7.32 12.49 -5.91
C GLU A 29 7.54 11.00 -6.15
N THR A 30 8.03 10.68 -7.34
CA THR A 30 8.40 9.31 -7.71
C THR A 30 9.90 9.22 -7.94
N ARG A 31 10.51 8.08 -7.56
CA ARG A 31 11.88 7.68 -7.87
C ARG A 31 11.86 6.37 -8.63
N ILE A 32 13.03 5.91 -9.09
CA ILE A 32 13.17 4.59 -9.68
C ILE A 32 12.68 3.54 -8.65
N GLY A 33 11.64 2.79 -9.02
CA GLY A 33 11.08 1.72 -8.19
C GLY A 33 9.85 2.10 -7.35
N GLY A 34 9.33 3.34 -7.43
CA GLY A 34 8.08 3.69 -6.76
C GLY A 34 7.94 5.13 -6.28
N ALA A 35 6.90 5.39 -5.51
CA ALA A 35 6.66 6.70 -4.93
C ALA A 35 7.53 6.94 -3.70
N SER A 36 8.28 8.04 -3.68
CA SER A 36 9.13 8.44 -2.56
C SER A 36 8.45 9.43 -1.61
N LYS A 37 7.45 10.17 -2.12
CA LYS A 37 6.60 11.04 -1.30
C LYS A 37 5.15 10.85 -1.71
N THR A 38 4.32 10.58 -0.73
CA THR A 38 2.88 10.38 -0.94
C THR A 38 2.07 11.10 0.13
N ILE A 39 0.81 11.39 -0.19
CA ILE A 39 -0.17 11.96 0.74
C ILE A 39 -1.44 11.13 0.72
N SER A 40 -1.95 10.74 1.88
CA SER A 40 -3.20 9.99 1.99
C SER A 40 -4.41 10.83 1.61
N PHE A 41 -5.36 10.22 0.93
CA PHE A 41 -6.66 10.81 0.63
C PHE A 41 -7.75 9.74 0.65
N LYS A 42 -9.01 10.16 0.65
CA LYS A 42 -10.16 9.26 0.52
C LYS A 42 -11.01 9.70 -0.65
N ASP A 43 -11.42 8.74 -1.46
CA ASP A 43 -12.40 8.97 -2.51
C ASP A 43 -13.32 7.74 -2.63
N PRO A 44 -14.60 7.86 -2.25
CA PRO A 44 -15.55 6.76 -2.36
C PRO A 44 -15.69 6.20 -3.78
N LYS A 45 -15.47 7.03 -4.82
CA LYS A 45 -15.49 6.59 -6.21
C LYS A 45 -14.32 5.64 -6.52
N LEU A 46 -13.11 5.96 -6.02
CA LEU A 46 -11.95 5.08 -6.15
C LEU A 46 -12.18 3.77 -5.37
N PHE A 47 -12.73 3.85 -4.16
CA PHE A 47 -13.00 2.65 -3.37
C PHE A 47 -13.96 1.70 -4.07
N ALA A 48 -15.09 2.21 -4.57
CA ALA A 48 -16.05 1.42 -5.32
C ALA A 48 -15.41 0.77 -6.57
N PHE A 49 -14.60 1.52 -7.30
CA PHE A 49 -13.88 1.01 -8.47
C PHE A 49 -12.89 -0.11 -8.11
N VAL A 50 -12.14 0.06 -7.01
CA VAL A 50 -11.22 -0.98 -6.51
C VAL A 50 -11.98 -2.25 -6.08
N GLU A 51 -13.13 -2.12 -5.42
CA GLU A 51 -13.97 -3.26 -5.04
C GLU A 51 -14.45 -4.02 -6.27
N GLU A 52 -14.95 -3.33 -7.31
CA GLU A 52 -15.35 -3.94 -8.59
C GLU A 52 -14.20 -4.70 -9.26
N VAL A 53 -13.01 -4.13 -9.26
CA VAL A 53 -11.81 -4.76 -9.84
C VAL A 53 -11.41 -6.01 -9.05
N CYS A 54 -11.42 -5.94 -7.73
CA CYS A 54 -11.11 -7.10 -6.88
C CYS A 54 -12.09 -8.25 -7.13
N ASP A 55 -13.36 -7.95 -7.25
CA ASP A 55 -14.41 -8.94 -7.54
C ASP A 55 -14.25 -9.52 -8.94
N ALA A 56 -14.03 -8.67 -9.96
CA ALA A 56 -13.90 -9.12 -11.35
C ALA A 56 -12.69 -10.03 -11.59
N LEU A 57 -11.57 -9.73 -10.91
CA LEU A 57 -10.31 -10.46 -11.04
C LEU A 57 -10.13 -11.56 -9.98
N GLN A 58 -11.07 -11.70 -9.04
CA GLN A 58 -11.00 -12.66 -7.92
C GLN A 58 -9.68 -12.58 -7.16
N LEU A 59 -9.26 -11.34 -6.86
CA LEU A 59 -8.02 -11.10 -6.13
C LEU A 59 -8.10 -11.61 -4.69
N ASN A 60 -6.94 -11.94 -4.11
CA ASN A 60 -6.83 -12.41 -2.72
C ASN A 60 -5.53 -11.90 -2.10
N GLY A 61 -5.57 -11.55 -0.82
CA GLY A 61 -4.40 -11.07 -0.08
C GLY A 61 -4.05 -9.61 -0.38
N PRO A 62 -2.80 -9.20 -0.12
CA PRO A 62 -2.33 -7.85 -0.36
C PRO A 62 -2.16 -7.58 -1.85
N CYS A 63 -2.58 -6.40 -2.27
CA CYS A 63 -2.44 -5.94 -3.65
C CYS A 63 -2.12 -4.44 -3.65
N ASP A 64 -1.28 -4.02 -4.58
CA ASP A 64 -0.92 -2.64 -4.86
C ASP A 64 -1.44 -2.29 -6.27
N MET A 65 -2.26 -1.25 -6.37
CA MET A 65 -2.90 -0.84 -7.61
C MET A 65 -2.52 0.60 -7.95
N ASP A 66 -2.02 0.82 -9.15
CA ASP A 66 -1.69 2.15 -9.68
C ASP A 66 -2.78 2.67 -10.60
N PHE A 67 -3.09 3.97 -10.48
CA PHE A 67 -4.15 4.61 -11.26
C PHE A 67 -3.68 5.91 -11.90
N PHE A 68 -4.16 6.15 -13.12
CA PHE A 68 -4.19 7.48 -13.74
C PHE A 68 -5.54 8.15 -13.45
N ILE A 69 -5.54 9.47 -13.35
CA ILE A 69 -6.77 10.27 -13.24
C ILE A 69 -6.90 11.09 -14.52
N LYS A 70 -8.02 10.91 -15.23
CA LYS A 70 -8.32 11.69 -16.43
C LYS A 70 -9.81 12.07 -16.42
N ASP A 71 -10.10 13.36 -16.57
CA ASP A 71 -11.46 13.91 -16.60
C ASP A 71 -12.31 13.50 -15.37
N GLY A 72 -11.67 13.34 -14.20
CA GLY A 72 -12.31 12.92 -12.96
C GLY A 72 -12.62 11.42 -12.87
N GLU A 73 -12.13 10.63 -13.83
CA GLU A 73 -12.26 9.17 -13.85
C GLU A 73 -10.92 8.48 -13.53
N TYR A 74 -11.00 7.31 -12.89
CA TYR A 74 -9.86 6.47 -12.58
C TYR A 74 -9.63 5.42 -13.65
N TYR A 75 -8.38 5.26 -14.05
CA TYR A 75 -7.93 4.24 -15.02
C TYR A 75 -6.79 3.44 -14.39
N ILE A 76 -6.92 2.13 -14.37
CA ILE A 76 -5.88 1.26 -13.85
C ILE A 76 -4.66 1.30 -14.78
N SER A 77 -3.51 1.56 -14.21
CA SER A 77 -2.22 1.47 -14.88
C SER A 77 -1.54 0.13 -14.65
N GLU A 78 -1.58 -0.35 -13.40
CA GLU A 78 -0.91 -1.58 -12.99
C GLU A 78 -1.60 -2.20 -11.77
N ILE A 79 -1.57 -3.53 -11.69
CA ILE A 79 -2.04 -4.31 -10.53
C ILE A 79 -0.91 -5.26 -10.12
N ASN A 80 -0.45 -5.11 -8.89
CA ASN A 80 0.62 -5.90 -8.31
C ASN A 80 0.09 -6.72 -7.13
N PRO A 81 -0.09 -8.05 -7.24
CA PRO A 81 -0.60 -8.87 -6.14
C PRO A 81 0.48 -9.12 -5.08
N ARG A 82 0.91 -8.07 -4.43
CA ARG A 82 1.93 -8.01 -3.37
C ARG A 82 1.81 -6.68 -2.61
N PHE A 83 2.58 -6.53 -1.53
CA PHE A 83 2.73 -5.24 -0.86
C PHE A 83 3.32 -4.17 -1.81
N GLY A 84 2.76 -2.98 -1.79
CA GLY A 84 3.29 -1.82 -2.50
C GLY A 84 4.64 -1.36 -1.97
N GLY A 85 5.47 -0.73 -2.81
CA GLY A 85 6.75 -0.15 -2.39
C GLY A 85 6.60 0.94 -1.33
N ALA A 86 5.45 1.61 -1.30
CA ALA A 86 5.11 2.66 -0.35
C ALA A 86 4.10 2.18 0.73
N TYR A 87 3.93 0.87 0.95
CA TYR A 87 3.00 0.31 1.94
C TYR A 87 3.27 0.82 3.36
N LEU A 88 4.50 1.19 3.70
CA LEU A 88 4.81 1.77 5.01
C LEU A 88 4.00 3.04 5.31
N HIS A 89 3.47 3.73 4.30
CA HIS A 89 2.52 4.82 4.48
C HIS A 89 1.19 4.33 5.06
N ALA A 90 0.61 3.27 4.46
CA ALA A 90 -0.61 2.65 4.96
C ALA A 90 -0.42 2.15 6.40
N TYR A 91 0.69 1.46 6.67
CA TYR A 91 1.03 0.97 8.00
C TYR A 91 1.17 2.11 9.02
N GLY A 92 1.90 3.17 8.68
CA GLY A 92 2.06 4.36 9.52
C GLY A 92 0.75 5.12 9.77
N ALA A 93 -0.22 5.02 8.86
CA ALA A 93 -1.57 5.57 9.02
C ALA A 93 -2.53 4.61 9.78
N GLY A 94 -2.03 3.49 10.31
CA GLY A 94 -2.81 2.55 11.12
C GLY A 94 -3.47 1.41 10.32
N VAL A 95 -3.13 1.25 9.05
CA VAL A 95 -3.65 0.18 8.17
C VAL A 95 -2.67 -0.99 8.19
N ASP A 96 -2.91 -1.96 9.06
CA ASP A 96 -2.00 -3.09 9.32
C ASP A 96 -2.45 -4.37 8.60
N PHE A 97 -1.94 -4.59 7.38
CA PHE A 97 -2.22 -5.80 6.60
C PHE A 97 -1.60 -7.06 7.22
N VAL A 98 -0.50 -6.93 7.98
CA VAL A 98 0.11 -8.10 8.64
C VAL A 98 -0.85 -8.69 9.66
N LYS A 99 -1.54 -7.84 10.43
CA LYS A 99 -2.58 -8.27 11.36
C LYS A 99 -3.75 -8.96 10.63
N LEU A 100 -4.18 -8.43 9.49
CA LEU A 100 -5.25 -9.03 8.67
C LEU A 100 -4.84 -10.41 8.15
N ILE A 101 -3.60 -10.54 7.67
CA ILE A 101 -3.01 -11.81 7.23
C ILE A 101 -3.00 -12.83 8.37
N MET A 102 -2.54 -12.44 9.56
CA MET A 102 -2.49 -13.33 10.71
C MET A 102 -3.87 -13.86 11.10
N ASN A 103 -4.91 -13.00 11.09
CA ASN A 103 -6.28 -13.45 11.31
C ASN A 103 -6.71 -14.50 10.28
N ASN A 104 -6.40 -14.28 9.00
CA ASN A 104 -6.76 -15.23 7.94
C ASN A 104 -5.98 -16.55 8.04
N ILE A 105 -4.72 -16.54 8.46
CA ILE A 105 -3.94 -17.78 8.75
C ILE A 105 -4.60 -18.59 9.85
N GLU A 106 -5.22 -17.93 10.82
CA GLU A 106 -6.01 -18.57 11.89
C GLU A 106 -7.42 -18.99 11.44
N GLY A 107 -7.77 -18.80 10.18
CA GLY A 107 -9.09 -19.12 9.61
C GLY A 107 -10.19 -18.12 10.00
N LYS A 108 -9.81 -16.95 10.50
CA LYS A 108 -10.73 -15.87 10.89
C LYS A 108 -10.90 -14.87 9.76
N ALA A 109 -12.14 -14.58 9.37
CA ALA A 109 -12.46 -13.47 8.48
C ALA A 109 -12.27 -12.13 9.20
N ASN A 110 -11.79 -11.13 8.45
CA ASN A 110 -11.63 -9.77 8.96
C ASN A 110 -12.91 -8.94 8.77
N THR A 111 -13.10 -7.96 9.65
CA THR A 111 -14.17 -6.98 9.50
C THR A 111 -13.75 -5.88 8.53
N PRO A 112 -14.61 -5.47 7.56
CA PRO A 112 -14.31 -4.38 6.65
C PRO A 112 -13.95 -3.07 7.36
N SER A 113 -12.90 -2.43 6.90
CA SER A 113 -12.37 -1.16 7.44
C SER A 113 -11.89 -0.22 6.31
N ILE A 114 -12.58 -0.25 5.15
CA ILE A 114 -12.24 0.60 3.99
C ILE A 114 -12.30 2.07 4.39
N GLY A 115 -11.24 2.82 4.08
CA GLY A 115 -11.15 4.24 4.39
C GLY A 115 -11.00 4.58 5.89
N SER A 116 -10.76 3.59 6.76
CA SER A 116 -10.58 3.80 8.21
C SER A 116 -9.15 4.26 8.53
N TYR A 117 -8.74 5.42 8.00
CA TYR A 117 -7.46 6.08 8.24
C TYR A 117 -7.63 7.59 8.13
N GLU A 118 -6.64 8.35 8.56
CA GLU A 118 -6.66 9.82 8.46
C GLU A 118 -6.20 10.28 7.09
N GLU A 119 -6.86 11.33 6.54
CA GLU A 119 -6.45 11.98 5.29
C GLU A 119 -5.34 13.00 5.55
N ASN A 120 -4.65 13.37 4.47
CA ASN A 120 -3.58 14.38 4.49
C ASN A 120 -2.36 14.00 5.34
N ILE A 121 -2.18 12.71 5.62
CA ILE A 121 -0.94 12.18 6.18
C ILE A 121 0.10 12.11 5.08
N LEU A 122 1.28 12.68 5.33
CA LEU A 122 2.42 12.65 4.43
C LEU A 122 3.37 11.51 4.80
N MET A 123 3.78 10.74 3.81
CA MET A 123 4.93 9.86 3.90
C MET A 123 6.05 10.40 3.02
N MET A 124 7.25 10.43 3.58
CA MET A 124 8.48 10.81 2.86
C MET A 124 9.56 9.77 3.14
N MET A 125 10.04 9.13 2.07
CA MET A 125 11.19 8.24 2.13
C MET A 125 12.46 9.06 1.92
N TYR A 126 13.49 8.77 2.71
CA TYR A 126 14.81 9.37 2.58
C TYR A 126 15.87 8.28 2.61
N ASP A 127 16.96 8.52 1.90
CA ASP A 127 18.12 7.63 1.90
C ASP A 127 19.06 8.01 3.03
N ALA A 128 19.53 7.01 3.76
CA ALA A 128 20.60 7.18 4.75
C ALA A 128 21.85 6.45 4.26
N VAL A 129 23.01 7.07 4.45
CA VAL A 129 24.30 6.47 4.10
C VAL A 129 24.97 5.97 5.36
N VAL A 130 25.28 4.67 5.39
CA VAL A 130 26.05 4.05 6.46
C VAL A 130 27.38 3.59 5.88
N ILE A 131 28.49 4.07 6.44
CA ILE A 131 29.85 3.68 6.05
C ILE A 131 30.47 2.90 7.21
N LYS A 132 30.70 1.60 6.98
CA LYS A 132 31.30 0.70 7.98
C LYS A 132 32.35 -0.20 7.35
N LYS A 133 33.32 -0.65 8.15
CA LYS A 133 34.27 -1.67 7.71
C LYS A 133 33.57 -3.01 7.57
N LYS A 134 34.01 -3.84 6.62
CA LYS A 134 33.46 -5.19 6.42
C LYS A 134 33.51 -6.04 7.70
N SER A 135 34.58 -5.90 8.51
CA SER A 135 34.72 -6.61 9.78
C SER A 135 33.63 -6.26 10.80
N GLU A 136 33.11 -5.04 10.80
CA GLU A 136 32.04 -4.59 11.69
C GLU A 136 30.69 -5.16 11.29
N LEU A 137 30.46 -5.40 9.99
CA LEU A 137 29.25 -6.05 9.49
C LEU A 137 29.17 -7.52 9.91
N LEU A 138 30.31 -8.21 10.00
CA LEU A 138 30.38 -9.63 10.37
C LEU A 138 30.20 -9.85 11.87
N SER A 139 30.42 -8.84 12.70
CA SER A 139 30.21 -8.90 14.16
C SER A 139 28.73 -8.77 14.59
N GLY A 140 27.81 -8.52 13.64
CA GLY A 140 26.38 -8.36 13.94
C GLY A 140 26.02 -7.04 14.64
N ASP A 141 26.94 -6.10 14.72
CA ASP A 141 26.72 -4.79 15.34
C ASP A 141 26.07 -3.83 14.34
N PHE A 142 24.76 -3.93 14.21
CA PHE A 142 23.92 -3.08 13.35
C PHE A 142 23.34 -1.87 14.10
N SER A 143 23.99 -1.37 15.16
CA SER A 143 23.54 -0.14 15.80
C SER A 143 23.57 1.01 14.78
N ILE A 144 22.42 1.42 14.34
CA ILE A 144 22.20 2.69 13.63
C ILE A 144 22.18 3.75 14.74
N LEU A 145 23.15 4.66 14.73
CA LEU A 145 23.16 5.83 15.59
C LEU A 145 22.06 6.81 15.17
#